data_dd403cf542987a2bbda84e78dfb1ec56
#
_entry.id   dd403cf542987a2bbda84e78dfb1ec56
#
_cell.length_a   1.000
_cell.length_b   1.000
_cell.length_c   1.000
_cell.angle_alpha   90.00
_cell.angle_beta   90.00
_cell.angle_gamma   90.00
#
_symmetry.space_group_name_H-M   'P 1'
#
loop_
_entity.id
_entity.type
_entity.pdbx_description
1 polymer ?
#
loop_
_entity_poly.entity_id
_entity_poly.type
_entity_poly.pdbx_seq_one_letter_code
_entity_poly.pdbx_strand_id
1 'polypeptide(L)'
;MGYKRAGFQVLGNCEIDPRINEMYKKNHHPKYNFLMDLRDFNNLDELPEELYHLDILDGSPPCSTFSTQGIRDKAWGKTKKFREGQKAQRLDDLFFVYLDTVEKLQPKISIAENVSGILMGKAKGYCNEIIKRYHELGYEVQVFKLNAALMDVPQSRERVFFIANNQHYSKLELNFNNELIPFGEIRSESGRPINKDTTIWRMAQLIKYGDRKLSHTSERERHKDSMYSIPILYDTHVAKTLTAGSLPIRYCDRMWASEMDCIHMQTFPEDYDFMNNQVGYVCGMSVPPNMMANIASEIWSQWLCKK
;
A
#
# COMPACT_ATOMS: atom_id res chain seq x y z
N MET A 1 -3.80 7.35 -8.60
CA MET A 1 -3.83 6.62 -9.90
C MET A 1 -5.11 5.78 -10.01
N GLY A 2 -5.38 4.86 -9.10
CA GLY A 2 -6.55 3.96 -9.18
C GLY A 2 -7.89 4.68 -9.36
N TYR A 3 -8.17 5.71 -8.59
CA TYR A 3 -9.38 6.53 -8.75
C TYR A 3 -9.52 7.14 -10.14
N LYS A 4 -8.43 7.65 -10.73
CA LYS A 4 -8.45 8.18 -12.10
C LYS A 4 -8.77 7.10 -13.13
N ARG A 5 -8.27 5.86 -12.95
CA ARG A 5 -8.64 4.71 -13.80
C ARG A 5 -10.11 4.36 -13.69
N ALA A 6 -10.72 4.55 -12.54
CA ALA A 6 -12.16 4.36 -12.31
C ALA A 6 -13.02 5.57 -12.73
N GLY A 7 -12.43 6.60 -13.34
CA GLY A 7 -13.15 7.77 -13.85
C GLY A 7 -13.38 8.90 -12.84
N PHE A 8 -12.83 8.81 -11.63
CA PHE A 8 -12.95 9.88 -10.62
C PHE A 8 -12.02 11.05 -10.92
N GLN A 9 -12.47 12.26 -10.65
CA GLN A 9 -11.65 13.44 -10.58
C GLN A 9 -10.94 13.50 -9.22
N VAL A 10 -9.62 13.45 -9.21
CA VAL A 10 -8.82 13.58 -8.00
C VAL A 10 -8.45 15.05 -7.81
N LEU A 11 -8.99 15.70 -6.78
CA LEU A 11 -8.82 17.13 -6.54
C LEU A 11 -7.46 17.47 -5.95
N GLY A 12 -6.96 16.66 -4.99
CA GLY A 12 -5.73 17.02 -4.31
C GLY A 12 -5.14 15.90 -3.47
N ASN A 13 -4.07 16.24 -2.76
CA ASN A 13 -3.37 15.37 -1.82
C ASN A 13 -2.79 16.19 -0.66
N CYS A 14 -2.61 15.52 0.47
CA CYS A 14 -1.79 15.97 1.58
C CYS A 14 -0.67 14.94 1.81
N GLU A 15 0.58 15.35 1.73
CA GLU A 15 1.76 14.50 1.86
C GLU A 15 2.87 15.24 2.60
N ILE A 16 3.50 14.55 3.55
CA ILE A 16 4.56 15.13 4.37
C ILE A 16 5.95 14.97 3.75
N ASP A 17 6.16 13.93 2.92
CA ASP A 17 7.44 13.69 2.26
C ASP A 17 7.58 14.54 0.99
N PRO A 18 8.53 15.50 0.95
CA PRO A 18 8.70 16.38 -0.21
C PRO A 18 8.98 15.62 -1.51
N ARG A 19 9.73 14.50 -1.46
CA ARG A 19 10.08 13.73 -2.66
C ARG A 19 8.88 12.97 -3.22
N ILE A 20 8.08 12.37 -2.33
CA ILE A 20 6.85 11.68 -2.72
C ILE A 20 5.83 12.71 -3.24
N ASN A 21 5.74 13.85 -2.57
CA ASN A 21 4.87 14.93 -3.01
C ASN A 21 5.24 15.49 -4.40
N GLU A 22 6.51 15.74 -4.67
CA GLU A 22 6.97 16.17 -6.00
C GLU A 22 6.70 15.12 -7.09
N MET A 23 6.97 13.86 -6.79
CA MET A 23 6.62 12.74 -7.69
C MET A 23 5.11 12.69 -7.96
N TYR A 24 4.27 12.87 -6.92
CA TYR A 24 2.82 12.92 -7.06
C TYR A 24 2.38 14.08 -7.96
N LYS A 25 2.90 15.29 -7.72
CA LYS A 25 2.64 16.49 -8.55
C LYS A 25 2.99 16.26 -10.01
N LYS A 26 4.16 15.67 -10.27
CA LYS A 26 4.66 15.39 -11.62
C LYS A 26 3.72 14.49 -12.42
N ASN A 27 3.18 13.45 -11.78
CA ASN A 27 2.35 12.44 -12.45
C ASN A 27 0.85 12.76 -12.44
N HIS A 28 0.37 13.51 -11.46
CA HIS A 28 -1.06 13.65 -11.22
C HIS A 28 -1.62 15.07 -11.43
N HIS A 29 -0.77 16.11 -11.41
CA HIS A 29 -1.18 17.51 -11.57
C HIS A 29 -2.41 17.86 -10.71
N PRO A 30 -2.31 17.68 -9.37
CA PRO A 30 -3.45 17.93 -8.49
C PRO A 30 -3.83 19.41 -8.47
N LYS A 31 -5.12 19.73 -8.39
CA LYS A 31 -5.61 21.10 -8.21
C LYS A 31 -5.15 21.69 -6.88
N TYR A 32 -5.19 20.85 -5.82
CA TYR A 32 -4.74 21.23 -4.48
C TYR A 32 -3.63 20.29 -4.03
N ASN A 33 -2.50 20.85 -3.60
CA ASN A 33 -1.36 20.11 -3.13
C ASN A 33 -0.87 20.67 -1.80
N PHE A 34 -0.99 19.90 -0.74
CA PHE A 34 -0.58 20.25 0.60
C PHE A 34 0.66 19.46 0.99
N LEU A 35 1.82 20.13 1.04
CA LEU A 35 3.07 19.56 1.53
C LEU A 35 3.20 19.88 3.03
N MET A 36 2.56 19.08 3.88
CA MET A 36 2.56 19.29 5.32
C MET A 36 2.16 18.01 6.08
N ASP A 37 2.32 18.04 7.40
CA ASP A 37 1.74 17.01 8.27
C ASP A 37 0.21 17.12 8.25
N LEU A 38 -0.47 15.98 8.29
CA LEU A 38 -1.94 15.92 8.31
C LEU A 38 -2.52 16.61 9.56
N ARG A 39 -1.76 16.65 10.67
CA ARG A 39 -2.14 17.40 11.87
C ARG A 39 -2.17 18.91 11.61
N ASP A 40 -1.17 19.40 10.85
CA ASP A 40 -1.11 20.82 10.47
C ASP A 40 -2.24 21.14 9.48
N PHE A 41 -2.54 20.23 8.54
CA PHE A 41 -3.69 20.35 7.64
C PHE A 41 -5.01 20.45 8.41
N ASN A 42 -5.20 19.64 9.43
CA ASN A 42 -6.42 19.68 10.26
C ASN A 42 -6.55 20.99 11.05
N ASN A 43 -5.46 21.68 11.32
CA ASN A 43 -5.44 22.97 12.04
C ASN A 43 -5.57 24.19 11.11
N LEU A 44 -5.68 24.02 9.79
CA LEU A 44 -5.93 25.14 8.89
C LEU A 44 -7.35 25.71 9.11
N ASP A 45 -7.45 27.01 9.30
CA ASP A 45 -8.74 27.68 9.51
C ASP A 45 -9.60 27.68 8.25
N GLU A 46 -8.96 27.85 7.07
CA GLU A 46 -9.64 27.92 5.78
C GLU A 46 -9.06 26.88 4.81
N LEU A 47 -9.96 26.16 4.14
CA LEU A 47 -9.66 25.26 3.05
C LEU A 47 -10.50 25.61 1.83
N PRO A 48 -10.08 25.26 0.60
CA PRO A 48 -10.91 25.39 -0.59
C PRO A 48 -12.30 24.75 -0.39
N GLU A 49 -13.35 25.47 -0.75
CA GLU A 49 -14.75 25.05 -0.57
C GLU A 49 -15.03 23.66 -1.14
N GLU A 50 -14.43 23.33 -2.28
CA GLU A 50 -14.59 22.02 -2.93
C GLU A 50 -14.17 20.83 -2.04
N LEU A 51 -13.26 21.06 -1.08
CA LEU A 51 -12.81 19.99 -0.18
C LEU A 51 -13.86 19.64 0.89
N TYR A 52 -14.85 20.48 1.10
CA TYR A 52 -16.00 20.20 1.97
C TYR A 52 -17.15 19.46 1.25
N HIS A 53 -16.98 19.19 -0.06
CA HIS A 53 -17.97 18.51 -0.90
C HIS A 53 -17.41 17.24 -1.57
N LEU A 54 -16.48 16.55 -0.91
CA LEU A 54 -15.88 15.34 -1.44
C LEU A 54 -16.86 14.19 -1.48
N ASP A 55 -16.90 13.47 -2.61
CA ASP A 55 -17.55 12.16 -2.66
C ASP A 55 -16.73 11.14 -1.88
N ILE A 56 -15.38 11.15 -2.04
CA ILE A 56 -14.48 10.22 -1.39
C ILE A 56 -13.27 10.95 -0.79
N LEU A 57 -12.96 10.68 0.47
CA LEU A 57 -11.68 10.96 1.10
C LEU A 57 -10.94 9.63 1.29
N ASP A 58 -9.73 9.53 0.70
CA ASP A 58 -8.88 8.35 0.79
C ASP A 58 -7.65 8.62 1.67
N GLY A 59 -7.23 7.63 2.45
CA GLY A 59 -6.03 7.72 3.26
C GLY A 59 -5.38 6.37 3.53
N SER A 60 -4.06 6.38 3.68
CA SER A 60 -3.28 5.19 4.08
C SER A 60 -2.45 5.52 5.33
N PRO A 61 -3.11 5.76 6.48
CA PRO A 61 -2.39 6.11 7.70
C PRO A 61 -1.43 4.98 8.11
N PRO A 62 -0.14 5.27 8.31
CA PRO A 62 0.86 4.24 8.54
C PRO A 62 0.60 3.46 9.83
N CYS A 63 0.69 2.13 9.73
CA CYS A 63 0.53 1.20 10.84
C CYS A 63 1.86 0.47 11.12
N SER A 64 2.89 1.23 11.44
CA SER A 64 4.25 0.70 11.58
C SER A 64 4.43 -0.27 12.75
N THR A 65 3.51 -0.30 13.72
CA THR A 65 3.52 -1.19 14.89
C THR A 65 2.85 -2.54 14.65
N PHE A 66 2.01 -2.68 13.61
CA PHE A 66 1.21 -3.88 13.35
C PHE A 66 1.64 -4.66 12.11
N SER A 67 2.65 -4.20 11.36
CA SER A 67 3.22 -4.93 10.24
C SER A 67 3.79 -6.28 10.72
N THR A 68 3.45 -7.37 10.04
CA THR A 68 4.00 -8.72 10.33
C THR A 68 5.51 -8.80 10.15
N GLN A 69 6.12 -7.84 9.46
CA GLN A 69 7.56 -7.67 9.30
C GLN A 69 8.17 -6.65 10.25
N GLY A 70 7.35 -5.93 11.02
CA GLY A 70 7.81 -4.94 12.02
C GLY A 70 8.13 -5.57 13.37
N ILE A 71 8.90 -4.82 14.19
CA ILE A 71 9.18 -5.21 15.58
C ILE A 71 7.90 -4.97 16.38
N ARG A 72 7.15 -6.05 16.62
CA ARG A 72 5.92 -6.03 17.39
C ARG A 72 6.20 -5.57 18.84
N ASP A 73 5.26 -4.89 19.47
CA ASP A 73 5.16 -4.57 20.90
C ASP A 73 6.20 -3.60 21.50
N LYS A 74 7.41 -3.46 20.95
CA LYS A 74 8.45 -2.57 21.50
C LYS A 74 8.43 -1.13 20.98
N ALA A 75 7.62 -0.87 19.94
CA ALA A 75 7.58 0.40 19.24
C ALA A 75 6.34 1.26 19.53
N TRP A 76 5.39 0.75 20.32
CA TRP A 76 4.19 1.49 20.74
C TRP A 76 4.58 2.74 21.54
N GLY A 77 4.02 3.89 21.20
CA GLY A 77 4.31 5.17 21.85
C GLY A 77 5.68 5.79 21.55
N LYS A 78 6.50 5.19 20.67
CA LYS A 78 7.83 5.73 20.31
C LYS A 78 7.79 6.53 19.03
N THR A 79 8.51 7.64 19.00
CA THR A 79 8.79 8.43 17.80
C THR A 79 9.68 7.65 16.85
N LYS A 80 9.35 7.64 15.55
CA LYS A 80 10.16 7.04 14.50
C LYS A 80 10.66 8.12 13.52
N LYS A 81 11.90 7.92 13.02
CA LYS A 81 12.43 8.66 11.88
C LYS A 81 12.35 7.78 10.65
N PHE A 82 11.84 8.30 9.56
CA PHE A 82 11.88 7.66 8.26
C PHE A 82 13.25 7.87 7.60
N ARG A 83 13.59 7.03 6.61
CA ARG A 83 14.88 7.08 5.90
C ARG A 83 15.10 8.38 5.13
N GLU A 84 14.02 9.05 4.74
CA GLU A 84 14.00 10.24 3.87
C GLU A 84 14.22 11.56 4.62
N GLY A 85 14.61 11.51 5.91
CA GLY A 85 14.92 12.72 6.68
C GLY A 85 13.72 13.48 7.24
N GLN A 86 12.55 12.88 7.23
CA GLN A 86 11.34 13.41 7.86
C GLN A 86 11.55 13.63 9.36
N LYS A 87 10.83 14.59 9.94
CA LYS A 87 10.78 14.79 11.39
C LYS A 87 10.32 13.50 12.09
N ALA A 88 10.91 13.20 13.25
CA ALA A 88 10.49 12.07 14.05
C ALA A 88 9.02 12.23 14.49
N GLN A 89 8.18 11.24 14.22
CA GLN A 89 6.73 11.28 14.44
C GLN A 89 6.27 10.10 15.30
N ARG A 90 5.17 10.30 16.01
CA ARG A 90 4.35 9.21 16.54
C ARG A 90 3.42 8.76 15.42
N LEU A 91 3.43 7.45 15.12
CA LEU A 91 2.68 6.87 14.02
C LEU A 91 1.46 6.09 14.50
N ASP A 92 1.41 5.80 15.78
CA ASP A 92 0.36 5.02 16.42
C ASP A 92 -0.98 5.77 16.51
N ASP A 93 -0.98 7.11 16.42
CA ASP A 93 -2.16 7.97 16.44
C ASP A 93 -2.61 8.45 15.04
N LEU A 94 -1.82 8.24 13.98
CA LEU A 94 -2.10 8.79 12.65
C LEU A 94 -3.42 8.32 12.03
N PHE A 95 -3.93 7.16 12.42
CA PHE A 95 -5.26 6.76 11.97
C PHE A 95 -6.35 7.66 12.57
N PHE A 96 -6.22 8.05 13.84
CA PHE A 96 -7.16 8.99 14.47
C PHE A 96 -7.01 10.39 13.89
N VAL A 97 -5.80 10.84 13.59
CA VAL A 97 -5.56 12.11 12.86
C VAL A 97 -6.25 12.10 11.49
N TYR A 98 -6.25 10.96 10.78
CA TYR A 98 -7.02 10.81 9.55
C TYR A 98 -8.54 10.90 9.84
N LEU A 99 -9.03 10.30 10.92
CA LEU A 99 -10.44 10.42 11.32
C LEU A 99 -10.83 11.86 11.72
N ASP A 100 -9.91 12.65 12.27
CA ASP A 100 -10.11 14.08 12.50
C ASP A 100 -10.24 14.85 11.17
N THR A 101 -9.52 14.41 10.10
CA THR A 101 -9.71 14.94 8.74
C THR A 101 -11.09 14.56 8.19
N VAL A 102 -11.55 13.33 8.43
CA VAL A 102 -12.92 12.90 8.07
C VAL A 102 -13.95 13.77 8.79
N GLU A 103 -13.76 14.05 10.08
CA GLU A 103 -14.62 14.94 10.87
C GLU A 103 -14.65 16.36 10.30
N LYS A 104 -13.49 16.89 9.91
CA LYS A 104 -13.36 18.24 9.36
C LYS A 104 -14.00 18.40 7.99
N LEU A 105 -13.77 17.44 7.08
CA LEU A 105 -14.20 17.55 5.68
C LEU A 105 -15.56 16.92 5.40
N GLN A 106 -16.05 16.05 6.28
CA GLN A 106 -17.33 15.34 6.16
C GLN A 106 -17.58 14.73 4.75
N PRO A 107 -16.63 13.96 4.17
CA PRO A 107 -16.83 13.35 2.87
C PRO A 107 -18.03 12.39 2.90
N LYS A 108 -18.70 12.17 1.75
CA LYS A 108 -19.78 11.17 1.69
C LYS A 108 -19.26 9.77 2.01
N ILE A 109 -18.02 9.45 1.56
CA ILE A 109 -17.36 8.18 1.76
C ILE A 109 -15.95 8.41 2.23
N SER A 110 -15.53 7.68 3.28
CA SER A 110 -14.15 7.63 3.77
C SER A 110 -13.57 6.26 3.49
N ILE A 111 -12.36 6.20 2.92
CA ILE A 111 -11.63 4.97 2.67
C ILE A 111 -10.28 5.05 3.37
N ALA A 112 -10.00 4.11 4.28
CA ALA A 112 -8.70 4.01 4.93
C ALA A 112 -8.06 2.65 4.67
N GLU A 113 -6.86 2.64 4.08
CA GLU A 113 -6.11 1.42 3.81
C GLU A 113 -5.15 1.10 4.95
N ASN A 114 -4.95 -0.20 5.21
CA ASN A 114 -3.94 -0.67 6.15
C ASN A 114 -3.47 -2.10 5.85
N VAL A 115 -2.42 -2.54 6.57
CA VAL A 115 -1.91 -3.90 6.46
C VAL A 115 -2.80 -4.89 7.24
N SER A 116 -2.82 -6.17 6.81
CA SER A 116 -3.65 -7.23 7.43
C SER A 116 -3.34 -7.46 8.92
N GLY A 117 -2.16 -7.04 9.39
CA GLY A 117 -1.78 -7.11 10.81
C GLY A 117 -2.69 -6.34 11.76
N ILE A 118 -3.42 -5.32 11.28
CA ILE A 118 -4.36 -4.53 12.09
C ILE A 118 -5.53 -5.36 12.63
N LEU A 119 -5.86 -6.48 11.97
CA LEU A 119 -6.93 -7.39 12.39
C LEU A 119 -6.46 -8.46 13.38
N MET A 120 -5.18 -8.50 13.76
CA MET A 120 -4.59 -9.61 14.51
C MET A 120 -4.05 -9.20 15.89
N GLY A 121 -4.15 -10.13 16.86
CA GLY A 121 -3.56 -9.97 18.18
C GLY A 121 -4.03 -8.71 18.91
N LYS A 122 -3.10 -7.96 19.50
CA LYS A 122 -3.39 -6.71 20.23
C LYS A 122 -3.93 -5.59 19.33
N ALA A 123 -3.64 -5.63 18.03
CA ALA A 123 -4.13 -4.66 17.06
C ALA A 123 -5.65 -4.72 16.87
N LYS A 124 -6.30 -5.84 17.21
CA LYS A 124 -7.76 -5.97 17.14
C LYS A 124 -8.48 -4.96 18.03
N GLY A 125 -7.91 -4.63 19.21
CA GLY A 125 -8.45 -3.57 20.07
C GLY A 125 -8.42 -2.22 19.37
N TYR A 126 -7.30 -1.89 18.73
CA TYR A 126 -7.15 -0.65 17.96
C TYR A 126 -8.11 -0.58 16.77
N CYS A 127 -8.34 -1.69 16.07
CA CYS A 127 -9.35 -1.79 15.02
C CYS A 127 -10.76 -1.47 15.55
N ASN A 128 -11.11 -1.97 16.74
CA ASN A 128 -12.41 -1.69 17.35
C ASN A 128 -12.57 -0.20 17.73
N GLU A 129 -11.51 0.45 18.22
CA GLU A 129 -11.52 1.89 18.50
C GLU A 129 -11.70 2.73 17.22
N ILE A 130 -11.08 2.32 16.11
CA ILE A 130 -11.29 2.95 14.80
C ILE A 130 -12.76 2.86 14.38
N ILE A 131 -13.35 1.66 14.46
CA ILE A 131 -14.77 1.44 14.12
C ILE A 131 -15.68 2.29 15.01
N LYS A 132 -15.41 2.32 16.32
CA LYS A 132 -16.15 3.15 17.28
C LYS A 132 -16.09 4.62 16.91
N ARG A 133 -14.90 5.15 16.59
CA ARG A 133 -14.73 6.56 16.19
C ARG A 133 -15.49 6.89 14.88
N TYR A 134 -15.52 5.99 13.88
CA TYR A 134 -16.35 6.17 12.70
C TYR A 134 -17.85 6.31 13.06
N HIS A 135 -18.36 5.46 13.96
CA HIS A 135 -19.74 5.54 14.41
C HIS A 135 -20.03 6.85 15.18
N GLU A 136 -19.10 7.31 16.02
CA GLU A 136 -19.22 8.61 16.73
C GLU A 136 -19.29 9.79 15.75
N LEU A 137 -18.63 9.67 14.59
CA LEU A 137 -18.67 10.66 13.51
C LEU A 137 -19.91 10.53 12.60
N GLY A 138 -20.80 9.58 12.87
CA GLY A 138 -22.03 9.36 12.10
C GLY A 138 -21.83 8.50 10.84
N TYR A 139 -20.70 7.77 10.72
CA TYR A 139 -20.42 6.91 9.57
C TYR A 139 -20.73 5.44 9.88
N GLU A 140 -21.36 4.77 8.93
CA GLU A 140 -21.44 3.30 8.89
C GLU A 140 -20.19 2.75 8.20
N VAL A 141 -19.40 1.90 8.90
CA VAL A 141 -18.14 1.38 8.41
C VAL A 141 -18.18 -0.13 8.16
N GLN A 142 -17.64 -0.55 7.03
CA GLN A 142 -17.37 -1.95 6.70
C GLN A 142 -15.86 -2.17 6.59
N VAL A 143 -15.40 -3.33 7.05
CA VAL A 143 -13.97 -3.69 7.02
C VAL A 143 -13.78 -4.86 6.07
N PHE A 144 -12.99 -4.65 5.03
CA PHE A 144 -12.69 -5.64 4.00
C PHE A 144 -11.23 -6.06 4.04
N LYS A 145 -10.97 -7.36 4.05
CA LYS A 145 -9.64 -7.91 3.80
C LYS A 145 -9.60 -8.44 2.37
N LEU A 146 -8.87 -7.77 1.50
CA LEU A 146 -8.81 -8.05 0.08
C LEU A 146 -7.41 -8.51 -0.34
N ASN A 147 -7.35 -9.38 -1.36
CA ASN A 147 -6.10 -9.78 -2.00
C ASN A 147 -6.03 -9.23 -3.42
N ALA A 148 -5.05 -8.39 -3.68
CA ALA A 148 -4.83 -7.76 -4.98
C ALA A 148 -4.73 -8.77 -6.14
N ALA A 149 -4.23 -10.00 -5.89
CA ALA A 149 -4.11 -11.03 -6.92
C ALA A 149 -5.45 -11.41 -7.57
N LEU A 150 -6.57 -11.18 -6.91
CA LEU A 150 -7.93 -11.42 -7.42
C LEU A 150 -8.55 -10.16 -8.07
N MET A 151 -7.74 -9.11 -8.31
CA MET A 151 -8.15 -7.78 -8.71
C MET A 151 -7.26 -7.24 -9.85
N ASP A 152 -6.90 -8.09 -10.80
CA ASP A 152 -6.02 -7.79 -11.96
C ASP A 152 -4.65 -7.24 -11.54
N VAL A 153 -4.10 -7.75 -10.45
CA VAL A 153 -2.76 -7.41 -9.98
C VAL A 153 -1.90 -8.66 -9.93
N PRO A 154 -0.78 -8.73 -10.68
CA PRO A 154 0.11 -9.90 -10.70
C PRO A 154 0.95 -10.04 -9.43
N GLN A 155 0.32 -9.79 -8.28
CA GLN A 155 0.95 -9.83 -6.97
C GLN A 155 -0.05 -10.25 -5.89
N SER A 156 0.29 -11.27 -5.10
CA SER A 156 -0.46 -11.63 -3.90
C SER A 156 -0.13 -10.63 -2.79
N ARG A 157 -1.03 -9.64 -2.62
CA ARG A 157 -0.89 -8.54 -1.66
C ARG A 157 -2.21 -8.36 -0.90
N GLU A 158 -2.22 -8.80 0.35
CA GLU A 158 -3.37 -8.61 1.23
C GLU A 158 -3.36 -7.24 1.88
N ARG A 159 -4.50 -6.55 1.83
CA ARG A 159 -4.74 -5.25 2.49
C ARG A 159 -6.10 -5.22 3.14
N VAL A 160 -6.21 -4.39 4.16
CA VAL A 160 -7.46 -4.13 4.87
C VAL A 160 -7.93 -2.74 4.50
N PHE A 161 -9.20 -2.63 4.16
CA PHE A 161 -9.85 -1.37 3.85
C PHE A 161 -11.00 -1.15 4.84
N PHE A 162 -10.98 0.00 5.50
CA PHE A 162 -12.12 0.54 6.22
C PHE A 162 -12.86 1.44 5.25
N ILE A 163 -14.04 1.04 4.82
CA ILE A 163 -14.87 1.82 3.88
C ILE A 163 -16.12 2.25 4.63
N ALA A 164 -16.27 3.54 4.81
CA ALA A 164 -17.32 4.14 5.63
C ALA A 164 -18.11 5.16 4.83
N ASN A 165 -19.42 5.28 5.12
CA ASN A 165 -20.28 6.29 4.52
C ASN A 165 -21.22 6.91 5.56
N ASN A 166 -21.59 8.18 5.36
CA ASN A 166 -22.59 8.91 6.14
C ASN A 166 -23.91 9.14 5.38
N GLN A 167 -24.10 8.44 4.26
CA GLN A 167 -25.24 8.60 3.36
C GLN A 167 -26.29 7.49 3.54
N HIS A 168 -26.10 6.59 4.51
CA HIS A 168 -26.97 5.42 4.73
C HIS A 168 -27.14 4.55 3.46
N TYR A 169 -26.07 4.41 2.68
CA TYR A 169 -26.07 3.53 1.53
C TYR A 169 -26.26 2.07 1.95
N SER A 170 -26.80 1.27 1.05
CA SER A 170 -26.87 -0.19 1.25
C SER A 170 -25.48 -0.78 1.51
N LYS A 171 -25.43 -1.96 2.14
CA LYS A 171 -24.18 -2.67 2.37
C LYS A 171 -23.40 -2.83 1.05
N LEU A 172 -22.13 -2.43 1.06
CA LEU A 172 -21.21 -2.60 -0.07
C LEU A 172 -20.80 -4.06 -0.19
N GLU A 173 -20.79 -4.58 -1.40
CA GLU A 173 -20.31 -5.92 -1.71
C GLU A 173 -19.05 -5.83 -2.58
N LEU A 174 -17.94 -6.38 -2.08
CA LEU A 174 -16.65 -6.43 -2.78
C LEU A 174 -16.25 -7.89 -2.99
N ASN A 175 -16.68 -8.45 -4.12
CA ASN A 175 -16.43 -9.84 -4.50
C ASN A 175 -15.57 -9.88 -5.75
N PHE A 176 -14.25 -10.01 -5.59
CA PHE A 176 -13.30 -10.10 -6.68
C PHE A 176 -12.82 -11.54 -6.83
N ASN A 177 -12.84 -12.04 -8.06
CA ASN A 177 -12.45 -13.42 -8.39
C ASN A 177 -11.80 -13.50 -9.78
N ASN A 178 -10.96 -12.51 -10.12
CA ASN A 178 -10.28 -12.47 -11.41
C ASN A 178 -9.19 -13.56 -11.48
N GLU A 179 -8.84 -13.96 -12.70
CA GLU A 179 -7.80 -14.94 -12.92
C GLU A 179 -6.45 -14.47 -12.38
N LEU A 180 -5.70 -15.43 -11.84
CA LEU A 180 -4.39 -15.16 -11.28
C LEU A 180 -3.38 -14.94 -12.41
N ILE A 181 -2.64 -13.86 -12.37
CA ILE A 181 -1.60 -13.52 -13.34
C ILE A 181 -0.24 -14.00 -12.82
N PRO A 182 0.38 -15.04 -13.42
CA PRO A 182 1.70 -15.50 -13.03
C PRO A 182 2.80 -14.47 -13.34
N PHE A 183 3.87 -14.48 -12.56
CA PHE A 183 4.99 -13.54 -12.74
C PHE A 183 5.62 -13.63 -14.14
N GLY A 184 5.66 -14.82 -14.75
CA GLY A 184 6.21 -15.02 -16.09
C GLY A 184 5.52 -14.23 -17.20
N GLU A 185 4.24 -13.90 -17.02
CA GLU A 185 3.47 -13.11 -17.99
C GLU A 185 3.83 -11.62 -18.00
N ILE A 186 4.39 -11.14 -16.88
CA ILE A 186 4.71 -9.70 -16.70
C ILE A 186 6.21 -9.45 -16.49
N ARG A 187 7.00 -10.50 -16.47
CA ARG A 187 8.43 -10.44 -16.24
C ARG A 187 9.15 -9.68 -17.35
N SER A 188 10.01 -8.73 -16.97
CA SER A 188 10.90 -8.04 -17.89
C SER A 188 11.96 -8.99 -18.49
N GLU A 189 12.56 -8.61 -19.62
CA GLU A 189 13.58 -9.43 -20.30
C GLU A 189 14.77 -9.79 -19.39
N SER A 190 15.29 -8.80 -18.63
CA SER A 190 16.43 -9.01 -17.75
C SER A 190 16.17 -8.50 -16.34
N GLY A 191 16.72 -9.20 -15.33
CA GLY A 191 16.77 -8.73 -13.96
C GLY A 191 17.92 -7.77 -13.70
N ARG A 192 17.98 -7.23 -12.47
CA ARG A 192 19.11 -6.44 -11.99
C ARG A 192 20.18 -7.36 -11.40
N PRO A 193 21.46 -7.28 -11.83
CA PRO A 193 22.53 -8.13 -11.32
C PRO A 193 22.69 -8.04 -9.78
N ILE A 194 22.97 -9.18 -9.16
CA ILE A 194 23.38 -9.24 -7.74
C ILE A 194 24.89 -9.13 -7.69
N ASN A 195 25.43 -8.30 -6.79
CA ASN A 195 26.88 -8.19 -6.61
C ASN A 195 27.47 -9.54 -6.20
N LYS A 196 28.42 -10.06 -7.00
CA LYS A 196 29.04 -11.38 -6.88
C LYS A 196 29.83 -11.58 -5.58
N ASP A 197 30.28 -10.50 -4.95
CA ASP A 197 31.05 -10.53 -3.71
C ASP A 197 30.18 -10.70 -2.46
N THR A 198 28.85 -10.74 -2.63
CA THR A 198 27.89 -10.80 -1.52
C THR A 198 27.49 -12.24 -1.18
N THR A 199 27.16 -12.47 0.10
CA THR A 199 26.52 -13.72 0.54
C THR A 199 25.20 -13.98 -0.18
N ILE A 200 24.45 -12.92 -0.49
CA ILE A 200 23.18 -13.02 -1.22
C ILE A 200 23.38 -13.64 -2.58
N TRP A 201 24.41 -13.21 -3.33
CA TRP A 201 24.73 -13.82 -4.64
C TRP A 201 25.02 -15.31 -4.51
N ARG A 202 25.89 -15.70 -3.55
CA ARG A 202 26.24 -17.12 -3.31
C ARG A 202 25.01 -17.95 -2.98
N MET A 203 24.12 -17.45 -2.14
CA MET A 203 22.87 -18.14 -1.80
C MET A 203 21.90 -18.18 -2.98
N ALA A 204 21.84 -17.14 -3.80
CA ALA A 204 20.98 -17.11 -4.99
C ALA A 204 21.34 -18.21 -6.00
N GLN A 205 22.66 -18.54 -6.17
CA GLN A 205 23.10 -19.64 -7.05
C GLN A 205 22.63 -21.01 -6.54
N LEU A 206 22.36 -21.16 -5.25
CA LEU A 206 21.97 -22.40 -4.60
C LEU A 206 20.43 -22.56 -4.45
N ILE A 207 19.65 -21.62 -4.94
CA ILE A 207 18.17 -21.69 -4.89
C ILE A 207 17.69 -22.94 -5.67
N LYS A 208 16.88 -23.75 -5.00
CA LYS A 208 16.20 -24.91 -5.62
C LYS A 208 14.74 -24.58 -5.89
N TYR A 209 14.13 -25.27 -6.85
CA TYR A 209 12.71 -25.13 -7.10
C TYR A 209 11.92 -25.50 -5.83
N GLY A 210 10.96 -24.63 -5.45
CA GLY A 210 10.18 -24.76 -4.21
C GLY A 210 10.69 -23.93 -3.03
N ASP A 211 11.90 -23.35 -3.09
CA ASP A 211 12.35 -22.37 -2.10
C ASP A 211 11.48 -21.08 -2.22
N ARG A 212 10.70 -20.75 -1.20
CA ARG A 212 9.80 -19.58 -1.24
C ARG A 212 10.50 -18.26 -0.93
N LYS A 213 11.65 -18.32 -0.25
CA LYS A 213 12.46 -17.18 0.15
C LYS A 213 13.91 -17.62 0.36
N LEU A 214 14.85 -16.69 0.27
CA LEU A 214 16.29 -16.97 0.35
C LEU A 214 16.71 -17.61 1.69
N SER A 215 15.99 -17.35 2.78
CA SER A 215 16.24 -18.01 4.05
C SER A 215 16.10 -19.53 3.99
N HIS A 216 15.16 -20.07 3.19
CA HIS A 216 15.03 -21.53 3.02
C HIS A 216 16.27 -22.14 2.38
N THR A 217 16.86 -21.44 1.39
CA THR A 217 18.15 -21.86 0.82
C THR A 217 19.26 -21.83 1.87
N SER A 218 19.32 -20.77 2.69
CA SER A 218 20.34 -20.64 3.75
C SER A 218 20.17 -21.72 4.85
N GLU A 219 18.97 -22.00 5.28
CA GLU A 219 18.70 -23.07 6.24
C GLU A 219 19.15 -24.43 5.73
N ARG A 220 18.85 -24.76 4.45
CA ARG A 220 19.23 -26.00 3.81
C ARG A 220 20.74 -26.14 3.64
N GLU A 221 21.42 -25.10 3.18
CA GLU A 221 22.83 -25.18 2.77
C GLU A 221 23.81 -24.86 3.92
N ARG A 222 23.38 -24.11 4.91
CA ARG A 222 24.24 -23.58 5.98
C ARG A 222 23.81 -23.98 7.39
N HIS A 223 22.66 -24.66 7.53
CA HIS A 223 22.03 -24.97 8.82
C HIS A 223 21.85 -23.73 9.73
N LYS A 224 21.71 -22.55 9.11
CA LYS A 224 21.48 -21.27 9.79
C LYS A 224 20.31 -20.57 9.18
N ASP A 225 19.37 -20.13 10.02
CA ASP A 225 18.40 -19.13 9.60
C ASP A 225 19.18 -17.85 9.22
N SER A 226 19.18 -17.55 7.94
CA SER A 226 19.62 -16.23 7.50
C SER A 226 18.40 -15.32 7.66
N MET A 227 18.53 -14.21 8.35
CA MET A 227 17.47 -13.21 8.51
C MET A 227 16.98 -12.59 7.17
N TYR A 228 17.39 -13.15 6.02
CA TYR A 228 17.02 -12.68 4.68
C TYR A 228 15.66 -13.24 4.26
N SER A 229 14.60 -12.53 4.61
CA SER A 229 13.23 -12.83 4.14
C SER A 229 13.00 -12.37 2.69
N ILE A 230 13.99 -12.53 1.80
CA ILE A 230 13.94 -12.13 0.39
C ILE A 230 13.07 -13.13 -0.39
N PRO A 231 11.95 -12.71 -0.98
CA PRO A 231 11.08 -13.60 -1.75
C PRO A 231 11.78 -14.08 -3.04
N ILE A 232 11.40 -15.29 -3.50
CA ILE A 232 11.81 -15.83 -4.79
C ILE A 232 10.60 -15.82 -5.73
N LEU A 233 10.77 -15.28 -6.93
CA LEU A 233 9.77 -15.18 -7.97
C LEU A 233 9.93 -16.34 -8.96
N TYR A 234 8.85 -17.06 -9.18
CA TYR A 234 8.73 -18.14 -10.16
C TYR A 234 7.81 -17.72 -11.30
N ASP A 235 8.21 -17.97 -12.53
CA ASP A 235 7.41 -17.60 -13.71
C ASP A 235 6.00 -18.22 -13.72
N THR A 236 5.84 -19.38 -13.08
CA THR A 236 4.57 -20.12 -13.01
C THR A 236 3.68 -19.73 -11.82
N HIS A 237 4.09 -18.78 -11.02
CA HIS A 237 3.37 -18.41 -9.79
C HIS A 237 3.10 -16.90 -9.75
N VAL A 238 2.01 -16.53 -9.09
CA VAL A 238 1.75 -15.12 -8.73
C VAL A 238 2.87 -14.62 -7.83
N ALA A 239 3.40 -13.43 -8.14
CA ALA A 239 4.46 -12.83 -7.34
C ALA A 239 4.03 -12.61 -5.88
N LYS A 240 4.98 -12.75 -4.95
CA LYS A 240 4.76 -12.39 -3.54
C LYS A 240 4.71 -10.89 -3.35
N THR A 241 4.13 -10.45 -2.23
CA THR A 241 4.06 -9.04 -1.86
C THR A 241 5.42 -8.37 -1.97
N LEU A 242 5.53 -7.38 -2.85
CA LEU A 242 6.66 -6.46 -2.91
C LEU A 242 6.65 -5.58 -1.67
N THR A 243 7.80 -5.50 -0.99
CA THR A 243 7.96 -4.70 0.21
C THR A 243 8.97 -3.58 -0.03
N ALA A 244 8.85 -2.48 0.71
CA ALA A 244 9.80 -1.37 0.63
C ALA A 244 11.23 -1.72 1.08
N GLY A 245 11.40 -2.87 1.77
CA GLY A 245 12.68 -3.22 2.40
C GLY A 245 13.67 -3.99 1.53
N SER A 246 13.20 -4.75 0.53
CA SER A 246 14.07 -5.58 -0.32
C SER A 246 13.39 -5.96 -1.63
N LEU A 247 14.18 -5.99 -2.70
CA LEU A 247 13.74 -6.56 -3.98
C LEU A 247 13.68 -8.09 -3.89
N PRO A 248 12.74 -8.75 -4.57
CA PRO A 248 12.74 -10.20 -4.71
C PRO A 248 13.82 -10.69 -5.70
N ILE A 249 14.16 -12.00 -5.62
CA ILE A 249 15.07 -12.66 -6.56
C ILE A 249 14.24 -13.45 -7.57
N ARG A 250 14.54 -13.29 -8.85
CA ARG A 250 13.97 -14.09 -9.95
C ARG A 250 14.59 -15.49 -9.98
N TYR A 251 13.76 -16.51 -10.03
CA TYR A 251 14.24 -17.89 -10.07
C TYR A 251 14.95 -18.22 -11.39
N CYS A 252 14.45 -17.69 -12.53
CA CYS A 252 14.91 -18.04 -13.88
C CYS A 252 16.38 -17.67 -14.15
N ASP A 253 16.85 -16.54 -13.62
CA ASP A 253 18.20 -15.99 -13.91
C ASP A 253 19.03 -15.67 -12.66
N ARG A 254 18.48 -15.90 -11.46
CA ARG A 254 19.15 -15.63 -10.18
C ARG A 254 19.54 -14.16 -9.97
N MET A 255 18.81 -13.25 -10.59
CA MET A 255 18.97 -11.80 -10.47
C MET A 255 17.92 -11.19 -9.55
N TRP A 256 18.15 -9.97 -9.09
CA TRP A 256 17.08 -9.17 -8.50
C TRP A 256 16.00 -8.90 -9.52
N ALA A 257 14.76 -8.77 -9.07
CA ALA A 257 13.72 -8.16 -9.89
C ALA A 257 14.18 -6.78 -10.38
N SER A 258 13.90 -6.48 -11.65
CA SER A 258 14.18 -5.17 -12.23
C SER A 258 13.20 -4.11 -11.72
N GLU A 259 13.45 -2.86 -12.04
CA GLU A 259 12.49 -1.77 -11.78
C GLU A 259 11.19 -2.01 -12.57
N MET A 260 11.29 -2.47 -13.82
CA MET A 260 10.14 -2.80 -14.65
C MET A 260 9.33 -3.97 -14.05
N ASP A 261 9.99 -5.00 -13.52
CA ASP A 261 9.30 -6.06 -12.79
C ASP A 261 8.48 -5.49 -11.61
N CYS A 262 9.04 -4.53 -10.86
CA CYS A 262 8.33 -3.88 -9.74
C CYS A 262 7.14 -3.05 -10.21
N ILE A 263 7.29 -2.33 -11.33
CA ILE A 263 6.25 -1.51 -11.97
C ILE A 263 5.07 -2.41 -12.39
N HIS A 264 5.37 -3.49 -13.12
CA HIS A 264 4.36 -4.44 -13.60
C HIS A 264 3.66 -5.16 -12.44
N MET A 265 4.44 -5.70 -11.47
CA MET A 265 3.89 -6.36 -10.28
C MET A 265 2.92 -5.46 -9.51
N GLN A 266 3.16 -4.15 -9.53
CA GLN A 266 2.36 -3.18 -8.79
C GLN A 266 1.31 -2.51 -9.67
N THR A 267 1.27 -2.81 -10.97
CA THR A 267 0.33 -2.24 -11.96
C THR A 267 0.43 -0.71 -12.13
N PHE A 268 1.63 -0.14 -11.91
CA PHE A 268 1.88 1.23 -12.34
C PHE A 268 1.98 1.31 -13.87
N PRO A 269 1.64 2.45 -14.49
CA PRO A 269 1.95 2.68 -15.90
C PRO A 269 3.48 2.69 -16.11
N GLU A 270 3.94 2.21 -17.28
CA GLU A 270 5.36 2.19 -17.61
C GLU A 270 5.97 3.59 -17.74
N ASP A 271 5.15 4.57 -18.13
CA ASP A 271 5.51 5.98 -18.25
C ASP A 271 5.39 6.77 -16.94
N TYR A 272 5.09 6.09 -15.81
CA TYR A 272 5.05 6.76 -14.51
C TYR A 272 6.43 7.25 -14.10
N ASP A 273 6.58 8.56 -13.93
CA ASP A 273 7.86 9.17 -13.57
C ASP A 273 8.13 9.03 -12.07
N PHE A 274 8.99 8.09 -11.71
CA PHE A 274 9.43 7.90 -10.32
C PHE A 274 10.48 8.94 -9.87
N MET A 275 10.90 9.82 -10.78
CA MET A 275 11.94 10.83 -10.53
C MET A 275 13.21 10.17 -9.93
N ASN A 276 13.74 10.74 -8.86
CA ASN A 276 14.93 10.21 -8.15
C ASN A 276 14.57 9.22 -7.03
N ASN A 277 13.31 8.73 -6.97
CA ASN A 277 12.91 7.77 -5.96
C ASN A 277 13.25 6.34 -6.38
N GLN A 278 13.57 5.49 -5.40
CA GLN A 278 13.78 4.06 -5.66
C GLN A 278 12.44 3.40 -6.04
N VAL A 279 12.31 2.94 -7.28
CA VAL A 279 11.09 2.33 -7.82
C VAL A 279 10.57 1.20 -6.93
N GLY A 280 11.43 0.25 -6.53
CA GLY A 280 11.05 -0.86 -5.66
C GLY A 280 10.51 -0.41 -4.29
N TYR A 281 11.03 0.69 -3.74
CA TYR A 281 10.53 1.28 -2.48
C TYR A 281 9.14 1.87 -2.67
N VAL A 282 8.96 2.74 -3.67
CA VAL A 282 7.67 3.37 -3.96
C VAL A 282 6.59 2.33 -4.24
N CYS A 283 6.89 1.36 -5.13
CA CYS A 283 5.99 0.26 -5.43
C CYS A 283 5.66 -0.56 -4.16
N GLY A 284 6.65 -0.86 -3.32
CA GLY A 284 6.45 -1.63 -2.08
C GLY A 284 5.57 -0.93 -1.04
N MET A 285 5.58 0.41 -1.01
CA MET A 285 4.74 1.23 -0.13
C MET A 285 3.32 1.44 -0.66
N SER A 286 3.12 1.39 -1.96
CA SER A 286 1.86 1.79 -2.61
C SER A 286 0.78 0.71 -2.54
N VAL A 287 -0.47 1.13 -2.61
CA VAL A 287 -1.60 0.27 -3.02
C VAL A 287 -1.55 0.13 -4.54
N PRO A 288 -1.69 -1.09 -5.11
CA PRO A 288 -1.70 -1.26 -6.56
C PRO A 288 -2.81 -0.44 -7.23
N PRO A 289 -2.51 0.35 -8.27
CA PRO A 289 -3.51 1.11 -9.00
C PRO A 289 -4.74 0.31 -9.46
N ASN A 290 -4.55 -0.92 -9.97
CA ASN A 290 -5.68 -1.78 -10.36
C ASN A 290 -6.54 -2.18 -9.15
N MET A 291 -5.92 -2.54 -8.02
CA MET A 291 -6.67 -2.86 -6.80
C MET A 291 -7.59 -1.70 -6.39
N MET A 292 -7.05 -0.47 -6.39
CA MET A 292 -7.84 0.70 -6.02
C MET A 292 -8.88 1.06 -7.08
N ALA A 293 -8.59 0.84 -8.37
CA ALA A 293 -9.55 1.07 -9.44
C ALA A 293 -10.76 0.13 -9.32
N ASN A 294 -10.53 -1.15 -9.04
CA ASN A 294 -11.61 -2.13 -8.83
C ASN A 294 -12.49 -1.74 -7.65
N ILE A 295 -11.92 -1.36 -6.50
CA ILE A 295 -12.68 -0.90 -5.32
C ILE A 295 -13.49 0.35 -5.66
N ALA A 296 -12.87 1.35 -6.31
CA ALA A 296 -13.51 2.60 -6.66
C ALA A 296 -14.66 2.39 -7.67
N SER A 297 -14.50 1.47 -8.63
CA SER A 297 -15.54 1.12 -9.60
C SER A 297 -16.77 0.48 -8.93
N GLU A 298 -16.55 -0.40 -7.93
CA GLU A 298 -17.64 -0.99 -7.16
C GLU A 298 -18.36 0.06 -6.30
N ILE A 299 -17.63 0.97 -5.69
CA ILE A 299 -18.23 2.10 -4.93
C ILE A 299 -19.06 2.98 -5.86
N TRP A 300 -18.54 3.29 -7.05
CA TRP A 300 -19.28 4.06 -8.05
C TRP A 300 -20.58 3.36 -8.42
N SER A 301 -20.52 2.09 -8.80
CA SER A 301 -21.68 1.34 -9.29
C SER A 301 -22.75 1.12 -8.24
N GLN A 302 -22.35 0.85 -6.99
CA GLN A 302 -23.27 0.49 -5.92
C GLN A 302 -23.80 1.69 -5.14
N TRP A 303 -23.03 2.76 -5.01
CA TRP A 303 -23.34 3.89 -4.14
C TRP A 303 -23.52 5.21 -4.88
N LEU A 304 -22.64 5.57 -5.82
CA LEU A 304 -22.61 6.91 -6.39
C LEU A 304 -23.37 7.03 -7.73
N CYS A 305 -23.48 5.94 -8.50
CA CYS A 305 -24.18 5.93 -9.81
C CYS A 305 -25.70 5.88 -9.68
N LYS A 306 -26.25 5.64 -8.49
CA LYS A 306 -27.70 5.61 -8.28
C LYS A 306 -28.24 7.04 -8.34
N LYS A 307 -28.97 7.34 -9.44
CA LYS A 307 -29.79 8.54 -9.56
C LYS A 307 -31.02 8.48 -8.67
#